data_89244c782599f80bc605eb65b211c099
#
_entry.id   89244c782599f80bc605eb65b211c099
#
_cell.length_a   1.000
_cell.length_b   1.000
_cell.length_c   1.000
_cell.angle_alpha   90.00
_cell.angle_beta   90.00
_cell.angle_gamma   90.00
#
_symmetry.space_group_name_H-M   'P 1'
#
loop_
_entity.id
_entity.type
_entity.pdbx_description
1 polymer ?
#
loop_
_entity_poly.entity_id
_entity_poly.type
_entity_poly.pdbx_seq_one_letter_code
_entity_poly.pdbx_strand_id
1 'polypeptide(L)'
;MTINEIIELVDHLKPNQFESDIKIKWLSTLDRKAYMEVMQTHEHCHVKCFKGYTNDDVDKELLIPEPFADDIYSAYLMAQIDRENGEMNKYNQSITRYNSAYLEWCNQYNRRHRPLPVRTQFVL
;
A
#
# COMPACT_ATOMS: atom_id res chain seq x y z
N MET A 1 -1.38 -6.32 9.89
CA MET A 1 -2.46 -5.32 10.07
C MET A 1 -3.58 -5.63 9.10
N THR A 2 -4.80 -5.71 9.58
CA THR A 2 -5.96 -5.98 8.74
C THR A 2 -6.48 -4.69 8.10
N ILE A 3 -7.32 -4.86 7.07
CA ILE A 3 -7.98 -3.73 6.40
C ILE A 3 -8.80 -2.92 7.40
N ASN A 4 -9.56 -3.59 8.25
CA ASN A 4 -10.41 -2.93 9.23
C ASN A 4 -9.58 -2.13 10.25
N GLU A 5 -8.48 -2.69 10.71
CA GLU A 5 -7.61 -2.01 11.66
C GLU A 5 -7.04 -0.70 11.12
N ILE A 6 -6.58 -0.70 9.86
CA ILE A 6 -6.01 0.53 9.29
C ILE A 6 -7.08 1.58 9.01
N ILE A 7 -8.27 1.16 8.58
CA ILE A 7 -9.37 2.09 8.36
C ILE A 7 -9.79 2.74 9.67
N GLU A 8 -9.93 1.97 10.74
CA GLU A 8 -10.27 2.50 12.06
C GLU A 8 -9.20 3.47 12.57
N LEU A 9 -7.93 3.13 12.39
CA LEU A 9 -6.83 4.00 12.80
C LEU A 9 -6.89 5.34 12.08
N VAL A 10 -7.05 5.32 10.77
CA VAL A 10 -7.07 6.55 9.96
C VAL A 10 -8.31 7.38 10.29
N ASP A 11 -9.47 6.76 10.48
CA ASP A 11 -10.69 7.48 10.83
C ASP A 11 -10.58 8.13 12.20
N HIS A 12 -9.84 7.53 13.12
CA HIS A 12 -9.57 8.11 14.43
C HIS A 12 -8.61 9.30 14.33
N LEU A 13 -7.53 9.16 13.55
CA LEU A 13 -6.51 10.20 13.42
C LEU A 13 -6.96 11.37 12.54
N LYS A 14 -7.74 11.10 11.52
CA LYS A 14 -8.23 12.10 10.59
C LYS A 14 -9.70 11.81 10.27
N PRO A 15 -10.64 12.32 11.08
CA PRO A 15 -12.07 12.15 10.79
C PRO A 15 -12.41 12.67 9.41
N ASN A 16 -13.22 11.90 8.67
CA ASN A 16 -13.55 12.21 7.29
C ASN A 16 -14.94 11.68 6.95
N GLN A 17 -15.47 12.12 5.82
CA GLN A 17 -16.80 11.75 5.35
C GLN A 17 -16.82 10.54 4.42
N PHE A 18 -15.67 9.95 4.12
CA PHE A 18 -15.59 8.85 3.16
C PHE A 18 -15.99 7.53 3.78
N GLU A 19 -16.70 6.71 3.03
CA GLU A 19 -17.14 5.40 3.47
C GLU A 19 -16.02 4.35 3.33
N SER A 20 -16.20 3.25 4.05
CA SER A 20 -15.18 2.19 4.06
C SER A 20 -14.92 1.57 2.69
N ASP A 21 -15.96 1.48 1.83
CA ASP A 21 -15.81 0.90 0.50
C ASP A 21 -14.81 1.68 -0.36
N ILE A 22 -14.80 3.01 -0.27
CA ILE A 22 -13.83 3.85 -0.98
C ILE A 22 -12.42 3.59 -0.44
N LYS A 23 -12.28 3.50 0.87
CA LYS A 23 -10.99 3.25 1.51
C LYS A 23 -10.44 1.86 1.15
N ILE A 24 -11.29 0.86 1.09
CA ILE A 24 -10.92 -0.48 0.64
C ILE A 24 -10.43 -0.45 -0.80
N LYS A 25 -11.09 0.33 -1.65
CA LYS A 25 -10.66 0.50 -3.04
C LYS A 25 -9.28 1.15 -3.13
N TRP A 26 -9.01 2.16 -2.32
CA TRP A 26 -7.69 2.78 -2.26
C TRP A 26 -6.62 1.80 -1.79
N LEU A 27 -6.91 1.02 -0.76
CA LEU A 27 -6.00 -0.02 -0.27
C LEU A 27 -5.75 -1.10 -1.32
N SER A 28 -6.79 -1.48 -2.06
CA SER A 28 -6.65 -2.43 -3.19
C SER A 28 -5.68 -1.92 -4.23
N THR A 29 -5.80 -0.65 -4.59
CA THR A 29 -4.92 -0.02 -5.57
C THR A 29 -3.46 -0.04 -5.11
N LEU A 30 -3.23 0.30 -3.86
CA LEU A 30 -1.88 0.30 -3.28
C LEU A 30 -1.27 -1.11 -3.27
N ASP A 31 -2.02 -2.09 -2.79
CA ASP A 31 -1.51 -3.45 -2.68
C ASP A 31 -1.34 -4.14 -4.04
N ARG A 32 -2.17 -3.81 -5.01
CA ARG A 32 -1.97 -4.27 -6.38
C ARG A 32 -0.66 -3.73 -6.94
N LYS A 33 -0.37 -2.46 -6.70
CA LYS A 33 0.89 -1.85 -7.08
C LYS A 33 2.06 -2.52 -6.39
N ALA A 34 1.97 -2.72 -5.08
CA ALA A 34 3.03 -3.37 -4.30
C ALA A 34 3.29 -4.80 -4.79
N TYR A 35 2.23 -5.54 -5.08
CA TYR A 35 2.36 -6.88 -5.60
C TYR A 35 3.06 -6.90 -6.97
N MET A 36 2.59 -6.07 -7.90
CA MET A 36 3.11 -6.07 -9.26
C MET A 36 4.52 -5.51 -9.37
N GLU A 37 4.83 -4.46 -8.63
CA GLU A 37 6.12 -3.78 -8.75
C GLU A 37 7.22 -4.40 -7.89
N VAL A 38 6.86 -4.98 -6.74
CA VAL A 38 7.85 -5.44 -5.76
C VAL A 38 7.77 -6.94 -5.54
N MET A 39 6.64 -7.43 -5.06
CA MET A 39 6.56 -8.83 -4.61
C MET A 39 6.68 -9.83 -5.74
N GLN A 40 6.00 -9.59 -6.85
CA GLN A 40 5.99 -10.49 -8.00
C GLN A 40 7.35 -10.56 -8.71
N THR A 41 8.17 -9.53 -8.57
CA THR A 41 9.47 -9.43 -9.23
C THR A 41 10.61 -10.07 -8.44
N HIS A 42 10.32 -10.66 -7.29
CA HIS A 42 11.32 -11.25 -6.40
C HIS A 42 11.04 -12.73 -6.16
N GLU A 43 12.10 -13.48 -5.80
CA GLU A 43 11.99 -14.89 -5.44
C GLU A 43 11.20 -15.08 -4.15
N HIS A 44 10.66 -16.29 -3.99
CA HIS A 44 9.93 -16.71 -2.78
C HIS A 44 8.69 -15.89 -2.48
N CYS A 45 8.09 -15.29 -3.50
CA CYS A 45 6.78 -14.65 -3.34
C CYS A 45 5.73 -15.73 -3.09
N HIS A 46 5.17 -15.71 -1.88
CA HIS A 46 4.15 -16.69 -1.49
C HIS A 46 2.74 -16.30 -1.96
N VAL A 47 2.58 -15.11 -2.50
CA VAL A 47 1.32 -14.65 -3.08
C VAL A 47 1.37 -14.91 -4.58
N LYS A 48 0.57 -15.87 -5.05
CA LYS A 48 0.60 -16.25 -6.47
C LYS A 48 -0.19 -15.31 -7.36
N CYS A 49 -1.26 -14.75 -6.82
CA CYS A 49 -2.14 -13.85 -7.56
C CYS A 49 -2.83 -12.91 -6.58
N PHE A 50 -2.81 -11.62 -6.90
CA PHE A 50 -3.51 -10.63 -6.09
C PHE A 50 -4.34 -9.74 -7.01
N LYS A 51 -5.65 -9.72 -6.81
CA LYS A 51 -6.59 -8.97 -7.64
C LYS A 51 -7.24 -7.79 -6.93
N GLY A 52 -6.91 -7.57 -5.68
CA GLY A 52 -7.49 -6.51 -4.86
C GLY A 52 -8.37 -7.06 -3.74
N TYR A 53 -9.04 -6.14 -3.06
CA TYR A 53 -9.91 -6.47 -1.93
C TYR A 53 -11.36 -6.16 -2.29
N THR A 54 -12.27 -6.91 -1.69
CA THR A 54 -13.71 -6.63 -1.74
C THR A 54 -14.19 -6.12 -0.39
N ASN A 55 -15.43 -5.64 -0.32
CA ASN A 55 -15.99 -5.15 0.94
C ASN A 55 -16.13 -6.25 2.01
N ASP A 56 -16.07 -7.50 1.61
CA ASP A 56 -16.12 -8.64 2.54
C ASP A 56 -14.75 -9.00 3.12
N ASP A 57 -13.69 -8.38 2.65
CA ASP A 57 -12.31 -8.71 3.01
C ASP A 57 -11.77 -7.91 4.20
N VAL A 58 -12.64 -7.27 4.98
CA VAL A 58 -12.23 -6.34 6.06
C VAL A 58 -11.34 -6.98 7.12
N ASP A 59 -11.44 -8.28 7.31
CA ASP A 59 -10.62 -9.01 8.28
C ASP A 59 -9.35 -9.61 7.67
N LYS A 60 -9.11 -9.39 6.39
CA LYS A 60 -7.89 -9.88 5.73
C LYS A 60 -6.69 -9.02 6.08
N GLU A 61 -5.55 -9.70 6.18
CA GLU A 61 -4.28 -9.03 6.34
C GLU A 61 -3.89 -8.31 5.05
N LEU A 62 -3.34 -7.11 5.19
CA LEU A 62 -2.77 -6.38 4.08
C LEU A 62 -1.45 -7.02 3.65
N LEU A 63 -1.04 -6.80 2.42
CA LEU A 63 0.15 -7.46 1.85
C LEU A 63 1.45 -7.01 2.50
N ILE A 64 1.59 -5.73 2.81
CA ILE A 64 2.82 -5.21 3.40
C ILE A 64 2.80 -5.52 4.90
N PRO A 65 3.84 -6.21 5.42
CA PRO A 65 3.86 -6.63 6.81
C PRO A 65 4.30 -5.52 7.77
N GLU A 66 4.08 -5.75 9.06
CA GLU A 66 4.69 -4.93 10.10
C GLU A 66 6.23 -5.11 10.06
N PRO A 67 6.99 -4.09 10.41
CA PRO A 67 6.58 -2.80 10.97
C PRO A 67 6.23 -1.72 9.94
N PHE A 68 6.22 -2.05 8.67
CA PHE A 68 6.03 -1.07 7.58
C PHE A 68 4.56 -0.73 7.32
N ALA A 69 3.64 -1.64 7.65
CA ALA A 69 2.24 -1.53 7.28
C ALA A 69 1.59 -0.24 7.80
N ASP A 70 1.78 0.05 9.07
CA ASP A 70 1.16 1.21 9.72
C ASP A 70 1.50 2.51 8.98
N ASP A 71 2.78 2.79 8.80
CA ASP A 71 3.23 4.03 8.17
C ASP A 71 2.82 4.14 6.72
N ILE A 72 2.94 3.06 5.97
CA ILE A 72 2.63 3.07 4.53
C ILE A 72 1.14 3.25 4.30
N TYR A 73 0.32 2.43 4.94
CA TYR A 73 -1.13 2.45 4.68
C TYR A 73 -1.78 3.69 5.27
N SER A 74 -1.40 4.10 6.48
CA SER A 74 -1.98 5.30 7.08
C SER A 74 -1.64 6.55 6.28
N ALA A 75 -0.40 6.70 5.87
CA ALA A 75 0.03 7.85 5.07
C ALA A 75 -0.68 7.88 3.72
N TYR A 76 -0.83 6.72 3.09
CA TYR A 76 -1.51 6.63 1.80
C TYR A 76 -2.98 7.02 1.91
N LEU A 77 -3.70 6.48 2.90
CA LEU A 77 -5.11 6.80 3.10
C LEU A 77 -5.31 8.28 3.44
N MET A 78 -4.46 8.84 4.31
CA MET A 78 -4.51 10.26 4.64
C MET A 78 -4.26 11.12 3.40
N ALA A 79 -3.32 10.73 2.55
CA ALA A 79 -3.05 11.44 1.31
C ALA A 79 -4.26 11.42 0.38
N GLN A 80 -4.93 10.29 0.25
CA GLN A 80 -6.13 10.21 -0.60
C GLN A 80 -7.27 11.07 -0.05
N ILE A 81 -7.46 11.07 1.26
CA ILE A 81 -8.47 11.90 1.90
C ILE A 81 -8.18 13.40 1.65
N ASP A 82 -6.94 13.81 1.86
CA ASP A 82 -6.55 15.20 1.64
C ASP A 82 -6.69 15.62 0.18
N ARG A 83 -6.33 14.74 -0.73
CA ARG A 83 -6.48 14.98 -2.16
C ARG A 83 -7.93 15.20 -2.56
N GLU A 84 -8.82 14.34 -2.07
CA GLU A 84 -10.26 14.47 -2.38
C GLU A 84 -10.88 15.70 -1.75
N ASN A 85 -10.35 16.15 -0.62
CA ASN A 85 -10.81 17.37 0.05
C ASN A 85 -10.15 18.65 -0.50
N GLY A 86 -9.21 18.51 -1.45
CA GLY A 86 -8.53 19.67 -2.04
C GLY A 86 -7.49 20.30 -1.13
N GLU A 87 -7.07 19.63 -0.07
CA GLU A 87 -6.08 20.15 0.89
C GLU A 87 -4.66 19.80 0.44
N MET A 88 -4.15 20.52 -0.55
CA MET A 88 -2.91 20.16 -1.21
C MET A 88 -1.66 20.21 -0.33
N ASN A 89 -1.61 21.12 0.64
CA ASN A 89 -0.45 21.17 1.55
C ASN A 89 -0.40 19.94 2.43
N LYS A 90 -1.54 19.49 2.94
CA LYS A 90 -1.63 18.27 3.74
C LYS A 90 -1.36 17.03 2.89
N TYR A 91 -1.89 17.03 1.66
CA TYR A 91 -1.61 15.97 0.71
C TYR A 91 -0.11 15.81 0.46
N ASN A 92 0.59 16.91 0.23
CA ASN A 92 2.03 16.88 -0.02
C ASN A 92 2.81 16.31 1.17
N GLN A 93 2.41 16.64 2.39
CA GLN A 93 3.02 16.08 3.58
C GLN A 93 2.79 14.57 3.69
N SER A 94 1.56 14.15 3.51
CA SER A 94 1.18 12.73 3.63
C SER A 94 1.81 11.89 2.52
N ILE A 95 1.83 12.38 1.28
CA ILE A 95 2.39 11.63 0.17
C ILE A 95 3.92 11.54 0.27
N THR A 96 4.57 12.54 0.83
CA THR A 96 6.01 12.50 1.09
C THR A 96 6.33 11.42 2.12
N ARG A 97 5.54 11.36 3.20
CA ARG A 97 5.71 10.32 4.22
C ARG A 97 5.45 8.92 3.65
N TYR A 98 4.41 8.79 2.83
CA TYR A 98 4.11 7.54 2.15
C TYR A 98 5.27 7.10 1.24
N ASN A 99 5.77 8.01 0.42
CA ASN A 99 6.85 7.70 -0.50
C ASN A 99 8.12 7.23 0.22
N SER A 100 8.46 7.88 1.33
CA SER A 100 9.63 7.50 2.13
C SER A 100 9.45 6.13 2.77
N ALA A 101 8.28 5.87 3.33
CA ALA A 101 8.00 4.59 3.98
C ALA A 101 7.93 3.45 2.97
N TYR A 102 7.33 3.69 1.82
CA TYR A 102 7.24 2.70 0.75
C TYR A 102 8.61 2.34 0.20
N LEU A 103 9.46 3.34 -0.02
CA LEU A 103 10.83 3.10 -0.48
C LEU A 103 11.63 2.29 0.53
N GLU A 104 11.48 2.59 1.81
CA GLU A 104 12.14 1.84 2.87
C GLU A 104 11.73 0.37 2.86
N TRP A 105 10.43 0.11 2.71
CA TRP A 105 9.94 -1.27 2.59
C TRP A 105 10.50 -1.95 1.34
N CYS A 106 10.52 -1.27 0.20
CA CYS A 106 11.08 -1.81 -1.04
C CYS A 106 12.55 -2.20 -0.85
N ASN A 107 13.33 -1.34 -0.20
CA ASN A 107 14.73 -1.63 0.07
C ASN A 107 14.90 -2.83 0.98
N GLN A 108 14.06 -2.93 2.01
CA GLN A 108 14.06 -4.07 2.92
C GLN A 108 13.69 -5.37 2.19
N TYR A 109 12.69 -5.30 1.34
CA TYR A 109 12.25 -6.45 0.54
C TYR A 109 13.36 -6.92 -0.41
N ASN A 110 14.04 -5.98 -1.05
CA ASN A 110 15.17 -6.29 -1.93
C ASN A 110 16.31 -7.00 -1.19
N ARG A 111 16.56 -6.65 0.06
CA ARG A 111 17.61 -7.30 0.87
C ARG A 111 17.25 -8.72 1.26
N ARG A 112 15.98 -9.00 1.47
CA ARG A 112 15.49 -10.32 1.94
C ARG A 112 15.13 -11.26 0.80
N HIS A 113 14.88 -10.73 -0.39
CA HIS A 113 14.45 -11.51 -1.53
C HIS A 113 15.33 -11.17 -2.73
N ARG A 114 15.81 -12.19 -3.40
CA ARG A 114 16.61 -11.98 -4.62
C ARG A 114 15.66 -11.55 -5.74
N PRO A 115 15.99 -10.45 -6.47
CA PRO A 115 15.22 -10.08 -7.64
C PRO A 115 15.27 -11.20 -8.68
N LEU A 116 14.14 -11.46 -9.32
CA LEU A 116 14.10 -12.40 -10.43
C LEU A 116 14.89 -11.82 -11.59
N PRO A 117 15.58 -12.67 -12.38
CA PRO A 117 16.32 -12.17 -13.53
C PRO A 117 15.32 -11.47 -14.48
N VAL A 118 15.59 -10.21 -14.72
CA VAL A 118 14.89 -9.48 -15.75
C VAL A 118 15.35 -10.07 -17.06
N ARG A 119 14.44 -10.71 -17.76
CA ARG A 119 14.70 -11.00 -19.17
C ARG A 119 14.77 -9.67 -19.86
N THR A 120 15.98 -9.18 -20.00
CA THR A 120 16.20 -8.07 -20.89
C THR A 120 15.88 -8.58 -22.28
N GLN A 121 14.75 -8.21 -22.72
CA GLN A 121 14.38 -8.35 -24.11
C GLN A 121 15.05 -7.25 -24.94
N PHE A 122 16.29 -6.96 -24.63
CA PHE A 122 17.05 -6.16 -25.54
C PHE A 122 17.49 -7.08 -26.64
N VAL A 123 16.58 -7.27 -27.51
CA VAL A 123 16.97 -7.70 -28.81
C VAL A 123 17.62 -6.51 -29.45
N LEU A 124 18.85 -6.54 -29.35
CA LEU A 124 19.64 -5.63 -30.17
C LEU A 124 19.61 -6.12 -31.60
#